data_71983a8786d72e367a38a6a586e327cf
#
_entry.id   71983a8786d72e367a38a6a586e327cf
#
_cell.length_a   1.000
_cell.length_b   1.000
_cell.length_c   1.000
_cell.angle_alpha   90.00
_cell.angle_beta   90.00
_cell.angle_gamma   90.00
#
_symmetry.space_group_name_H-M   'P 1'
#
loop_
_entity.id
_entity.type
_entity.pdbx_description
1 polymer ?
#
loop_
_entity_poly.entity_id
_entity_poly.type
_entity_poly.pdbx_seq_one_letter_code
_entity_poly.pdbx_strand_id
1 'polypeptide(L)'
;MTTGVRRRMGVEERKQQLIGVALELFGHRSPDEVSIDEIAAAAGISRPLVYHYFPGKQSLYEAALRRAADELAARFVEPPNGPLGARLLRVMGRFFDFVDEHGPGFAALMRGGPAVGSSTTNAMIDEVRQAAYEQILAHLEVERPSARLELVVRSWVSLAESTALLWLDGRRVPRAELELQLVHDFAALAAVSAAYDEEMAEVLLRILADEPADGPFGDLVARLAALVPSAGSLVPSAGSLVPAESLVPDQRLR
;
A
#
# COMPACT_ATOMS: atom_id res chain seq x y z
N MET A 1 -19.94 46.38 22.55
CA MET A 1 -19.59 45.16 23.28
C MET A 1 -20.49 44.04 22.79
N THR A 2 -20.00 43.25 21.86
CA THR A 2 -20.78 42.15 21.24
C THR A 2 -20.44 40.87 22.01
N THR A 3 -21.35 40.49 22.89
CA THR A 3 -21.29 39.21 23.64
C THR A 3 -21.55 38.09 22.65
N GLY A 4 -20.47 37.45 22.18
CA GLY A 4 -20.55 36.25 21.35
C GLY A 4 -21.20 35.14 22.16
N VAL A 5 -22.43 34.79 21.81
CA VAL A 5 -23.13 33.60 22.33
C VAL A 5 -22.26 32.38 21.98
N ARG A 6 -21.54 31.84 22.95
CA ARG A 6 -20.79 30.58 22.85
C ARG A 6 -21.81 29.47 22.59
N ARG A 7 -22.07 29.12 21.35
CA ARG A 7 -22.98 28.04 20.96
C ARG A 7 -22.53 26.77 21.70
N ARG A 8 -23.42 26.22 22.52
CA ARG A 8 -23.16 24.99 23.27
C ARG A 8 -23.04 23.88 22.21
N MET A 9 -21.84 23.30 22.10
CA MET A 9 -21.57 22.20 21.19
C MET A 9 -22.45 21.00 21.55
N GLY A 10 -23.09 20.37 20.56
CA GLY A 10 -23.91 19.17 20.77
C GLY A 10 -23.06 17.96 21.23
N VAL A 11 -23.73 16.95 21.75
CA VAL A 11 -23.07 15.73 22.25
C VAL A 11 -22.24 15.08 21.14
N GLU A 12 -22.82 14.90 19.97
CA GLU A 12 -22.13 14.27 18.84
C GLU A 12 -20.98 15.14 18.32
N GLU A 13 -21.18 16.45 18.21
CA GLU A 13 -20.15 17.39 17.79
C GLU A 13 -18.93 17.36 18.74
N ARG A 14 -19.18 17.21 20.05
CA ARG A 14 -18.12 17.07 21.05
C ARG A 14 -17.39 15.74 20.94
N LYS A 15 -18.13 14.67 20.69
CA LYS A 15 -17.56 13.34 20.47
C LYS A 15 -16.64 13.33 19.25
N GLN A 16 -17.07 13.92 18.14
CA GLN A 16 -16.28 14.05 16.92
C GLN A 16 -15.04 14.92 17.11
N GLN A 17 -15.13 15.99 17.91
CA GLN A 17 -13.97 16.79 18.28
C GLN A 17 -12.93 15.96 19.04
N LEU A 18 -13.36 15.17 20.03
CA LEU A 18 -12.46 14.30 20.80
C LEU A 18 -11.78 13.25 19.91
N ILE A 19 -12.53 12.62 18.99
CA ILE A 19 -11.98 11.67 18.03
C ILE A 19 -10.93 12.35 17.16
N GLY A 20 -11.20 13.57 16.66
CA GLY A 20 -10.24 14.31 15.85
C GLY A 20 -8.95 14.64 16.58
N VAL A 21 -9.04 15.15 17.82
CA VAL A 21 -7.86 15.42 18.67
C VAL A 21 -7.08 14.15 18.98
N ALA A 22 -7.78 13.05 19.29
CA ALA A 22 -7.15 11.76 19.55
C ALA A 22 -6.44 11.22 18.30
N LEU A 23 -7.06 11.32 17.13
CA LEU A 23 -6.48 10.89 15.88
C LEU A 23 -5.18 11.66 15.57
N GLU A 24 -5.18 12.97 15.76
CA GLU A 24 -3.97 13.79 15.57
C GLU A 24 -2.84 13.37 16.51
N LEU A 25 -3.13 13.17 17.79
CA LEU A 25 -2.12 12.75 18.77
C LEU A 25 -1.61 11.32 18.50
N PHE A 26 -2.49 10.38 18.20
CA PHE A 26 -2.12 9.00 17.86
C PHE A 26 -1.46 8.86 16.48
N GLY A 27 -1.72 9.77 15.57
CA GLY A 27 -1.01 9.85 14.28
C GLY A 27 0.47 10.14 14.45
N HIS A 28 0.83 10.97 15.43
CA HIS A 28 2.21 11.43 15.66
C HIS A 28 2.97 10.65 16.74
N ARG A 29 2.28 9.85 17.56
CA ARG A 29 2.89 9.07 18.65
C ARG A 29 2.17 7.73 18.82
N SER A 30 2.89 6.76 19.38
CA SER A 30 2.27 5.47 19.67
C SER A 30 1.13 5.64 20.70
N PRO A 31 0.10 4.77 20.68
CA PRO A 31 -1.00 4.85 21.64
C PRO A 31 -0.55 4.77 23.09
N ASP A 32 0.56 4.10 23.38
CA ASP A 32 1.07 3.97 24.76
C ASP A 32 1.68 5.27 25.28
N GLU A 33 2.17 6.13 24.40
CA GLU A 33 2.78 7.42 24.73
C GLU A 33 1.78 8.56 24.91
N VAL A 34 0.53 8.36 24.51
CA VAL A 34 -0.53 9.38 24.61
C VAL A 34 -1.42 9.12 25.84
N SER A 35 -1.61 10.13 26.70
CA SER A 35 -2.46 10.06 27.88
C SER A 35 -3.83 10.70 27.65
N ILE A 36 -4.83 10.27 28.46
CA ILE A 36 -6.16 10.91 28.48
C ILE A 36 -6.07 12.37 28.94
N ASP A 37 -5.10 12.71 29.79
CA ASP A 37 -4.92 14.09 30.25
C ASP A 37 -4.44 15.01 29.14
N GLU A 38 -3.53 14.53 28.27
CA GLU A 38 -3.10 15.27 27.08
C GLU A 38 -4.24 15.45 26.08
N ILE A 39 -5.03 14.40 25.84
CA ILE A 39 -6.20 14.49 24.95
C ILE A 39 -7.21 15.50 25.50
N ALA A 40 -7.49 15.48 26.81
CA ALA A 40 -8.39 16.40 27.46
C ALA A 40 -7.89 17.86 27.35
N ALA A 41 -6.59 18.08 27.61
CA ALA A 41 -5.96 19.38 27.48
C ALA A 41 -6.01 19.92 26.04
N ALA A 42 -5.66 19.09 25.06
CA ALA A 42 -5.71 19.45 23.63
C ALA A 42 -7.14 19.73 23.14
N ALA A 43 -8.14 19.00 23.65
CA ALA A 43 -9.55 19.25 23.35
C ALA A 43 -10.16 20.42 24.14
N GLY A 44 -9.43 21.00 25.09
CA GLY A 44 -9.92 22.10 25.94
C GLY A 44 -11.06 21.70 26.87
N ILE A 45 -11.05 20.46 27.39
CA ILE A 45 -12.07 19.92 28.28
C ILE A 45 -11.43 19.24 29.51
N SER A 46 -12.25 18.90 30.50
CA SER A 46 -11.78 18.17 31.68
C SER A 46 -11.68 16.67 31.43
N ARG A 47 -10.74 15.99 32.07
CA ARG A 47 -10.60 14.52 32.05
C ARG A 47 -11.90 13.77 32.36
N PRO A 48 -12.72 14.15 33.40
CA PRO A 48 -14.02 13.52 33.64
C PRO A 48 -14.98 13.63 32.46
N LEU A 49 -14.90 14.72 31.67
CA LEU A 49 -15.74 14.90 30.52
C LEU A 49 -15.28 13.98 29.34
N VAL A 50 -13.99 13.66 29.21
CA VAL A 50 -13.54 12.64 28.26
C VAL A 50 -14.14 11.29 28.62
N TYR A 51 -14.10 10.89 29.90
CA TYR A 51 -14.68 9.62 30.37
C TYR A 51 -16.20 9.55 30.24
N HIS A 52 -16.87 10.69 30.17
CA HIS A 52 -18.31 10.73 29.89
C HIS A 52 -18.63 10.27 28.47
N TYR A 53 -17.74 10.54 27.47
CA TYR A 53 -17.93 10.16 26.09
C TYR A 53 -17.28 8.81 25.75
N PHE A 54 -16.16 8.50 26.37
CA PHE A 54 -15.38 7.28 26.12
C PHE A 54 -15.01 6.62 27.44
N PRO A 55 -15.38 5.34 27.65
CA PRO A 55 -15.14 4.66 28.93
C PRO A 55 -13.65 4.45 29.27
N GLY A 56 -12.74 4.68 28.29
CA GLY A 56 -11.30 4.57 28.49
C GLY A 56 -10.50 4.98 27.27
N LYS A 57 -9.17 4.98 27.42
CA LYS A 57 -8.24 5.31 26.33
C LYS A 57 -8.40 4.36 25.13
N GLN A 58 -8.62 3.07 25.40
CA GLN A 58 -8.81 2.06 24.35
C GLN A 58 -10.02 2.37 23.45
N SER A 59 -11.17 2.70 24.03
CA SER A 59 -12.38 3.02 23.24
C SER A 59 -12.23 4.30 22.40
N LEU A 60 -11.49 5.28 22.93
CA LEU A 60 -11.17 6.50 22.17
C LEU A 60 -10.17 6.22 21.06
N TYR A 61 -9.15 5.38 21.32
CA TYR A 61 -8.19 4.92 20.31
C TYR A 61 -8.89 4.18 19.17
N GLU A 62 -9.78 3.22 19.50
CA GLU A 62 -10.55 2.49 18.48
C GLU A 62 -11.45 3.41 17.65
N ALA A 63 -12.05 4.44 18.27
CA ALA A 63 -12.84 5.43 17.53
C ALA A 63 -11.97 6.31 16.60
N ALA A 64 -10.77 6.70 17.05
CA ALA A 64 -9.81 7.43 16.25
C ALA A 64 -9.28 6.56 15.08
N LEU A 65 -8.98 5.29 15.35
CA LEU A 65 -8.54 4.33 14.35
C LEU A 65 -9.63 4.07 13.30
N ARG A 66 -10.90 3.93 13.70
CA ARG A 66 -12.03 3.81 12.76
C ARG A 66 -12.08 5.01 11.82
N ARG A 67 -11.95 6.22 12.35
CA ARG A 67 -11.91 7.42 11.52
C ARG A 67 -10.73 7.43 10.55
N ALA A 68 -9.53 7.03 10.99
CA ALA A 68 -8.36 6.90 10.12
C ALA A 68 -8.58 5.84 9.02
N ALA A 69 -9.19 4.69 9.37
CA ALA A 69 -9.52 3.64 8.43
C ALA A 69 -10.52 4.12 7.36
N ASP A 70 -11.57 4.83 7.77
CA ASP A 70 -12.56 5.41 6.85
C ASP A 70 -11.90 6.46 5.92
N GLU A 71 -11.01 7.28 6.46
CA GLU A 71 -10.25 8.28 5.70
C GLU A 71 -9.32 7.62 4.67
N LEU A 72 -8.59 6.59 5.07
CA LEU A 72 -7.70 5.86 4.16
C LEU A 72 -8.50 5.14 3.07
N ALA A 73 -9.59 4.46 3.42
CA ALA A 73 -10.46 3.81 2.45
C ALA A 73 -11.03 4.81 1.41
N ALA A 74 -11.40 6.01 1.85
CA ALA A 74 -11.86 7.07 0.95
C ALA A 74 -10.76 7.55 -0.01
N ARG A 75 -9.48 7.50 0.37
CA ARG A 75 -8.35 7.86 -0.50
C ARG A 75 -8.09 6.86 -1.62
N PHE A 76 -8.59 5.63 -1.51
CA PHE A 76 -8.51 4.63 -2.58
C PHE A 76 -9.53 4.85 -3.69
N VAL A 77 -10.59 5.60 -3.43
CA VAL A 77 -11.62 5.90 -4.44
C VAL A 77 -11.01 6.76 -5.55
N GLU A 78 -10.98 6.23 -6.76
CA GLU A 78 -10.42 6.88 -7.94
C GLU A 78 -11.41 6.79 -9.10
N PRO A 79 -11.71 7.89 -9.80
CA PRO A 79 -12.54 7.84 -10.98
C PRO A 79 -11.95 6.93 -12.07
N PRO A 80 -12.78 6.19 -12.84
CA PRO A 80 -12.32 5.25 -13.86
C PRO A 80 -11.80 5.97 -15.15
N ASN A 81 -11.22 7.15 -14.99
CA ASN A 81 -10.80 8.00 -16.11
C ASN A 81 -9.29 7.84 -16.38
N GLY A 82 -8.97 7.49 -17.61
CA GLY A 82 -7.60 7.36 -18.10
C GLY A 82 -6.94 5.99 -17.79
N PRO A 83 -5.68 5.83 -18.19
CA PRO A 83 -4.95 4.58 -18.10
C PRO A 83 -4.81 4.08 -16.66
N LEU A 84 -4.78 2.75 -16.47
CA LEU A 84 -4.68 2.13 -15.14
C LEU A 84 -3.40 2.54 -14.41
N GLY A 85 -2.26 2.57 -15.10
CA GLY A 85 -0.99 2.98 -14.50
C GLY A 85 -1.03 4.38 -13.91
N ALA A 86 -1.65 5.35 -14.61
CA ALA A 86 -1.81 6.71 -14.11
C ALA A 86 -2.79 6.77 -12.93
N ARG A 87 -3.86 5.97 -12.93
CA ARG A 87 -4.83 5.87 -11.82
C ARG A 87 -4.17 5.31 -10.56
N LEU A 88 -3.43 4.20 -10.70
CA LEU A 88 -2.68 3.61 -9.59
C LEU A 88 -1.64 4.59 -9.01
N LEU A 89 -0.93 5.33 -9.87
CA LEU A 89 0.04 6.32 -9.40
C LEU A 89 -0.62 7.42 -8.54
N ARG A 90 -1.80 7.92 -8.94
CA ARG A 90 -2.56 8.89 -8.13
C ARG A 90 -3.03 8.30 -6.80
N VAL A 91 -3.46 7.03 -6.80
CA VAL A 91 -3.84 6.33 -5.55
C VAL A 91 -2.63 6.16 -4.64
N MET A 92 -1.47 5.78 -5.18
CA MET A 92 -0.23 5.67 -4.39
C MET A 92 0.18 7.02 -3.79
N GLY A 93 0.08 8.12 -4.55
CA GLY A 93 0.31 9.45 -4.01
C GLY A 93 -0.55 9.75 -2.78
N ARG A 94 -1.88 9.51 -2.86
CA ARG A 94 -2.80 9.72 -1.72
C ARG A 94 -2.56 8.74 -0.56
N PHE A 95 -2.15 7.51 -0.84
CA PHE A 95 -1.74 6.56 0.19
C PHE A 95 -0.51 7.05 0.95
N PHE A 96 0.52 7.51 0.25
CA PHE A 96 1.72 8.06 0.88
C PHE A 96 1.46 9.41 1.57
N ASP A 97 0.50 10.22 1.12
CA ASP A 97 0.03 11.39 1.89
C ASP A 97 -0.50 10.97 3.26
N PHE A 98 -1.35 9.94 3.30
CA PHE A 98 -1.85 9.39 4.55
C PHE A 98 -0.71 8.85 5.45
N VAL A 99 0.24 8.13 4.86
CA VAL A 99 1.40 7.59 5.58
C VAL A 99 2.29 8.72 6.15
N ASP A 100 2.45 9.83 5.44
CA ASP A 100 3.17 11.00 5.93
C ASP A 100 2.43 11.71 7.07
N GLU A 101 1.13 11.86 6.96
CA GLU A 101 0.27 12.51 7.94
C GLU A 101 0.18 11.71 9.26
N HIS A 102 0.18 10.37 9.16
CA HIS A 102 -0.07 9.46 10.30
C HIS A 102 1.08 8.49 10.57
N GLY A 103 2.30 8.78 10.10
CA GLY A 103 3.43 7.84 10.07
C GLY A 103 3.72 7.08 11.35
N PRO A 104 3.91 7.73 12.51
CA PRO A 104 4.16 7.01 13.77
C PRO A 104 3.00 6.11 14.20
N GLY A 105 1.75 6.57 14.06
CA GLY A 105 0.55 5.78 14.34
C GLY A 105 0.39 4.60 13.37
N PHE A 106 0.63 4.83 12.08
CA PHE A 106 0.65 3.80 11.05
C PHE A 106 1.71 2.73 11.36
N ALA A 107 2.94 3.15 11.68
CA ALA A 107 4.02 2.24 12.02
C ALA A 107 3.73 1.42 13.28
N ALA A 108 3.17 2.05 14.34
CA ALA A 108 2.77 1.37 15.56
C ALA A 108 1.67 0.32 15.27
N LEU A 109 0.69 0.66 14.43
CA LEU A 109 -0.40 -0.22 14.04
C LEU A 109 0.11 -1.44 13.27
N MET A 110 0.96 -1.22 12.25
CA MET A 110 1.46 -2.29 11.38
C MET A 110 2.48 -3.22 12.06
N ARG A 111 3.29 -2.71 13.01
CA ARG A 111 4.26 -3.53 13.76
C ARG A 111 3.65 -4.34 14.88
N GLY A 112 2.41 -4.05 15.23
CA GLY A 112 1.75 -4.67 16.37
C GLY A 112 2.31 -4.19 17.72
N GLY A 113 1.44 -4.01 18.69
CA GLY A 113 1.80 -3.63 20.05
C GLY A 113 0.68 -4.02 21.01
N PRO A 114 0.87 -3.95 22.34
CA PRO A 114 -0.13 -4.37 23.32
C PRO A 114 -1.49 -3.65 23.19
N ALA A 115 -1.48 -2.40 22.74
CA ALA A 115 -2.69 -1.62 22.47
C ALA A 115 -3.34 -1.98 21.11
N VAL A 116 -2.61 -2.61 20.20
CA VAL A 116 -3.00 -2.85 18.80
C VAL A 116 -3.59 -4.26 18.58
N GLY A 117 -3.30 -5.22 19.45
CA GLY A 117 -3.69 -6.63 19.28
C GLY A 117 -5.16 -6.96 19.57
N SER A 118 -6.08 -5.98 19.62
CA SER A 118 -7.51 -6.28 19.79
C SER A 118 -8.09 -6.85 18.49
N SER A 119 -9.06 -7.76 18.63
CA SER A 119 -9.80 -8.30 17.48
C SER A 119 -10.47 -7.18 16.65
N THR A 120 -10.91 -6.12 17.30
CA THR A 120 -11.50 -4.93 16.68
C THR A 120 -10.51 -4.20 15.79
N THR A 121 -9.29 -3.98 16.27
CA THR A 121 -8.21 -3.33 15.51
C THR A 121 -7.86 -4.13 14.26
N ASN A 122 -7.68 -5.45 14.38
CA ASN A 122 -7.37 -6.32 13.26
C ASN A 122 -8.50 -6.32 12.21
N ALA A 123 -9.76 -6.35 12.66
CA ALA A 123 -10.90 -6.27 11.75
C ALA A 123 -10.92 -4.95 10.96
N MET A 124 -10.58 -3.81 11.57
CA MET A 124 -10.49 -2.53 10.88
C MET A 124 -9.38 -2.51 9.82
N ILE A 125 -8.22 -3.11 10.11
CA ILE A 125 -7.14 -3.25 9.14
C ILE A 125 -7.59 -4.11 7.95
N ASP A 126 -8.25 -5.23 8.23
CA ASP A 126 -8.73 -6.13 7.17
C ASP A 126 -9.84 -5.47 6.32
N GLU A 127 -10.70 -4.64 6.92
CA GLU A 127 -11.68 -3.83 6.18
C GLU A 127 -11.00 -2.84 5.22
N VAL A 128 -9.93 -2.17 5.64
CA VAL A 128 -9.18 -1.25 4.77
C VAL A 128 -8.50 -2.00 3.62
N ARG A 129 -7.91 -3.17 3.89
CA ARG A 129 -7.32 -4.04 2.87
C ARG A 129 -8.36 -4.53 1.87
N GLN A 130 -9.53 -4.88 2.37
CA GLN A 130 -10.65 -5.31 1.54
C GLN A 130 -11.16 -4.16 0.66
N ALA A 131 -11.26 -2.94 1.19
CA ALA A 131 -11.63 -1.76 0.41
C ALA A 131 -10.60 -1.48 -0.72
N ALA A 132 -9.31 -1.57 -0.44
CA ALA A 132 -8.27 -1.44 -1.46
C ALA A 132 -8.40 -2.52 -2.54
N TYR A 133 -8.59 -3.76 -2.15
CA TYR A 133 -8.81 -4.90 -3.05
C TYR A 133 -10.02 -4.67 -3.98
N GLU A 134 -11.16 -4.28 -3.43
CA GLU A 134 -12.40 -4.04 -4.19
C GLU A 134 -12.24 -2.88 -5.18
N GLN A 135 -11.56 -1.81 -4.78
CA GLN A 135 -11.27 -0.69 -5.68
C GLN A 135 -10.38 -1.11 -6.86
N ILE A 136 -9.37 -1.95 -6.64
CA ILE A 136 -8.52 -2.45 -7.71
C ILE A 136 -9.34 -3.32 -8.66
N LEU A 137 -10.17 -4.25 -8.17
CA LEU A 137 -11.02 -5.07 -9.02
C LEU A 137 -12.01 -4.23 -9.85
N ALA A 138 -12.59 -3.19 -9.25
CA ALA A 138 -13.46 -2.26 -9.97
C ALA A 138 -12.71 -1.56 -11.11
N HIS A 139 -11.44 -1.18 -10.91
CA HIS A 139 -10.61 -0.59 -11.95
C HIS A 139 -10.17 -1.56 -13.03
N LEU A 140 -10.09 -2.84 -12.71
CA LEU A 140 -9.81 -3.92 -13.66
C LEU A 140 -11.08 -4.38 -14.39
N GLU A 141 -12.26 -3.90 -13.99
CA GLU A 141 -13.57 -4.32 -14.50
C GLU A 141 -13.79 -5.83 -14.37
N VAL A 142 -13.36 -6.40 -13.23
CA VAL A 142 -13.48 -7.82 -12.94
C VAL A 142 -14.41 -8.02 -11.76
N GLU A 143 -15.59 -8.60 -12.03
CA GLU A 143 -16.60 -8.92 -10.99
C GLU A 143 -16.29 -10.23 -10.23
N ARG A 144 -15.68 -11.20 -10.93
CA ARG A 144 -15.35 -12.51 -10.38
C ARG A 144 -13.88 -12.83 -10.67
N PRO A 145 -12.99 -12.43 -9.76
CA PRO A 145 -11.56 -12.66 -9.96
C PRO A 145 -11.23 -14.15 -9.85
N SER A 146 -10.31 -14.61 -10.69
CA SER A 146 -9.67 -15.92 -10.51
C SER A 146 -8.84 -15.92 -9.22
N ALA A 147 -8.59 -17.11 -8.68
CA ALA A 147 -7.74 -17.25 -7.49
C ALA A 147 -6.34 -16.64 -7.69
N ARG A 148 -5.86 -16.63 -8.93
CA ARG A 148 -4.56 -16.04 -9.28
C ARG A 148 -4.61 -14.51 -9.28
N LEU A 149 -5.67 -13.91 -9.83
CA LEU A 149 -5.84 -12.46 -9.76
C LEU A 149 -6.03 -11.99 -8.31
N GLU A 150 -6.80 -12.72 -7.51
CA GLU A 150 -6.94 -12.45 -6.08
C GLU A 150 -5.58 -12.44 -5.38
N LEU A 151 -4.74 -13.45 -5.66
CA LEU A 151 -3.38 -13.55 -5.10
C LEU A 151 -2.53 -12.33 -5.50
N VAL A 152 -2.54 -11.92 -6.77
CA VAL A 152 -1.80 -10.76 -7.27
C VAL A 152 -2.21 -9.50 -6.52
N VAL A 153 -3.51 -9.20 -6.46
CA VAL A 153 -4.00 -7.96 -5.86
C VAL A 153 -3.71 -7.92 -4.37
N ARG A 154 -4.00 -9.00 -3.63
CA ARG A 154 -3.74 -9.07 -2.18
C ARG A 154 -2.25 -9.00 -1.84
N SER A 155 -1.40 -9.67 -2.64
CA SER A 155 0.07 -9.59 -2.47
C SER A 155 0.58 -8.18 -2.70
N TRP A 156 0.05 -7.48 -3.71
CA TRP A 156 0.44 -6.11 -4.00
C TRP A 156 0.00 -5.12 -2.90
N VAL A 157 -1.21 -5.26 -2.35
CA VAL A 157 -1.66 -4.45 -1.20
C VAL A 157 -0.71 -4.64 -0.01
N SER A 158 -0.33 -5.89 0.30
CA SER A 158 0.63 -6.17 1.38
C SER A 158 2.02 -5.62 1.08
N LEU A 159 2.45 -5.63 -0.19
CA LEU A 159 3.72 -5.03 -0.63
C LEU A 159 3.71 -3.51 -0.41
N ALA A 160 2.62 -2.84 -0.77
CA ALA A 160 2.48 -1.39 -0.56
C ALA A 160 2.55 -1.01 0.93
N GLU A 161 1.85 -1.75 1.80
CA GLU A 161 1.92 -1.56 3.26
C GLU A 161 3.35 -1.75 3.79
N SER A 162 4.01 -2.83 3.39
CA SER A 162 5.37 -3.14 3.84
C SER A 162 6.39 -2.10 3.33
N THR A 163 6.23 -1.66 2.09
CA THR A 163 7.09 -0.63 1.49
C THR A 163 6.94 0.70 2.22
N ALA A 164 5.70 1.11 2.54
CA ALA A 164 5.45 2.33 3.30
C ALA A 164 6.08 2.26 4.71
N LEU A 165 5.95 1.12 5.37
CA LEU A 165 6.55 0.90 6.70
C LEU A 165 8.08 0.99 6.67
N LEU A 166 8.72 0.33 5.69
CA LEU A 166 10.18 0.38 5.51
C LEU A 166 10.66 1.79 5.13
N TRP A 167 9.89 2.50 4.33
CA TRP A 167 10.20 3.86 3.94
C TRP A 167 10.16 4.82 5.14
N LEU A 168 9.19 4.69 6.04
CA LEU A 168 9.11 5.49 7.26
C LEU A 168 10.35 5.37 8.15
N ASP A 169 11.02 4.22 8.16
CA ASP A 169 12.19 3.97 9.00
C ASP A 169 13.45 4.75 8.60
N GLY A 170 13.52 5.27 7.39
CA GLY A 170 14.74 5.97 6.99
C GLY A 170 14.60 6.92 5.82
N ARG A 171 13.48 6.90 5.11
CA ARG A 171 13.17 7.76 3.94
C ARG A 171 14.33 7.84 2.93
N ARG A 172 15.02 6.69 2.73
CA ARG A 172 16.25 6.61 1.91
C ARG A 172 16.02 6.73 0.42
N VAL A 173 14.81 6.38 -0.02
CA VAL A 173 14.38 6.48 -1.42
C VAL A 173 13.39 7.64 -1.52
N PRO A 174 13.50 8.51 -2.54
CA PRO A 174 12.51 9.56 -2.77
C PRO A 174 11.11 8.98 -2.91
N ARG A 175 10.13 9.62 -2.29
CA ARG A 175 8.74 9.18 -2.26
C ARG A 175 8.18 8.93 -3.66
N ALA A 176 8.38 9.87 -4.60
CA ALA A 176 7.89 9.74 -5.96
C ALA A 176 8.46 8.52 -6.71
N GLU A 177 9.69 8.10 -6.39
CA GLU A 177 10.27 6.89 -6.95
C GLU A 177 9.59 5.63 -6.41
N LEU A 178 9.26 5.60 -5.10
CA LEU A 178 8.55 4.48 -4.51
C LEU A 178 7.11 4.35 -5.00
N GLU A 179 6.42 5.48 -5.15
CA GLU A 179 5.06 5.51 -5.72
C GLU A 179 5.06 4.90 -7.12
N LEU A 180 6.00 5.31 -7.98
CA LEU A 180 6.14 4.76 -9.32
C LEU A 180 6.58 3.30 -9.30
N GLN A 181 7.53 2.93 -8.43
CA GLN A 181 7.98 1.54 -8.28
C GLN A 181 6.82 0.63 -7.90
N LEU A 182 5.95 1.00 -6.95
CA LEU A 182 4.79 0.20 -6.58
C LEU A 182 3.82 -0.01 -7.75
N VAL A 183 3.66 0.99 -8.63
CA VAL A 183 2.87 0.82 -9.86
C VAL A 183 3.54 -0.17 -10.81
N HIS A 184 4.87 -0.12 -10.95
CA HIS A 184 5.65 -1.10 -11.73
C HIS A 184 5.56 -2.51 -11.14
N ASP A 185 5.61 -2.64 -9.81
CA ASP A 185 5.50 -3.91 -9.11
C ASP A 185 4.13 -4.57 -9.35
N PHE A 186 3.04 -3.77 -9.42
CA PHE A 186 1.72 -4.29 -9.81
C PHE A 186 1.76 -4.90 -11.22
N ALA A 187 2.29 -4.17 -12.18
CA ALA A 187 2.40 -4.64 -13.58
C ALA A 187 3.27 -5.89 -13.68
N ALA A 188 4.38 -5.95 -12.94
CA ALA A 188 5.28 -7.10 -12.92
C ALA A 188 4.62 -8.34 -12.32
N LEU A 189 3.91 -8.21 -11.18
CA LEU A 189 3.15 -9.31 -10.57
C LEU A 189 2.06 -9.83 -11.52
N ALA A 190 1.34 -8.93 -12.18
CA ALA A 190 0.33 -9.29 -13.17
C ALA A 190 0.95 -10.00 -14.37
N ALA A 191 2.07 -9.49 -14.91
CA ALA A 191 2.77 -10.08 -16.06
C ALA A 191 3.32 -11.48 -15.75
N VAL A 192 3.93 -11.67 -14.59
CA VAL A 192 4.40 -13.01 -14.16
C VAL A 192 3.21 -13.97 -14.04
N SER A 193 2.09 -13.53 -13.45
CA SER A 193 0.92 -14.37 -13.27
C SER A 193 0.25 -14.72 -14.61
N ALA A 194 0.24 -13.80 -15.56
CA ALA A 194 -0.27 -14.01 -16.92
C ALA A 194 0.49 -15.10 -17.69
N ALA A 195 1.77 -15.33 -17.37
CA ALA A 195 2.55 -16.42 -17.97
C ALA A 195 2.08 -17.82 -17.54
N TYR A 196 1.24 -17.92 -16.49
CA TYR A 196 0.74 -19.19 -15.95
C TYR A 196 -0.79 -19.34 -15.99
N ASP A 197 -1.52 -18.33 -16.51
CA ASP A 197 -2.97 -18.28 -16.42
C ASP A 197 -3.56 -17.47 -17.58
N GLU A 198 -4.39 -18.10 -18.40
CA GLU A 198 -4.96 -17.48 -19.61
C GLU A 198 -5.89 -16.30 -19.27
N GLU A 199 -6.72 -16.42 -18.21
CA GLU A 199 -7.62 -15.35 -17.78
C GLU A 199 -6.81 -14.12 -17.34
N MET A 200 -5.71 -14.32 -16.59
CA MET A 200 -4.77 -13.26 -16.24
C MET A 200 -4.11 -12.62 -17.47
N ALA A 201 -3.77 -13.42 -18.48
CA ALA A 201 -3.20 -12.92 -19.73
C ALA A 201 -4.21 -12.03 -20.47
N GLU A 202 -5.48 -12.43 -20.55
CA GLU A 202 -6.54 -11.63 -21.16
C GLU A 202 -6.76 -10.30 -20.43
N VAL A 203 -6.82 -10.32 -19.08
CA VAL A 203 -6.93 -9.11 -18.26
C VAL A 203 -5.75 -8.18 -18.50
N LEU A 204 -4.53 -8.71 -18.47
CA LEU A 204 -3.31 -7.92 -18.70
C LEU A 204 -3.27 -7.30 -20.08
N LEU A 205 -3.59 -8.07 -21.14
CA LEU A 205 -3.58 -7.58 -22.52
C LEU A 205 -4.61 -6.47 -22.72
N ARG A 206 -5.81 -6.59 -22.11
CA ARG A 206 -6.83 -5.55 -22.14
C ARG A 206 -6.33 -4.26 -21.48
N ILE A 207 -5.68 -4.36 -20.32
CA ILE A 207 -5.11 -3.20 -19.62
C ILE A 207 -4.03 -2.53 -20.48
N LEU A 208 -3.10 -3.32 -21.02
CA LEU A 208 -1.98 -2.80 -21.81
C LEU A 208 -2.42 -2.15 -23.12
N ALA A 209 -3.58 -2.54 -23.68
CA ALA A 209 -4.12 -1.94 -24.90
C ALA A 209 -4.46 -0.45 -24.72
N ASP A 210 -4.81 -0.03 -23.51
CA ASP A 210 -5.22 1.34 -23.17
C ASP A 210 -4.07 2.15 -22.52
N GLU A 211 -2.91 1.53 -22.30
CA GLU A 211 -1.76 2.21 -21.66
C GLU A 211 -0.91 2.95 -22.70
N PRO A 212 -0.60 4.24 -22.45
CA PRO A 212 0.30 4.98 -23.33
C PRO A 212 1.76 4.53 -23.15
N ALA A 213 2.53 4.60 -24.24
CA ALA A 213 3.93 4.19 -24.23
C ALA A 213 4.82 5.05 -23.30
N ASP A 214 4.41 6.28 -23.02
CA ASP A 214 5.05 7.23 -22.09
C ASP A 214 4.41 7.22 -20.67
N GLY A 215 3.46 6.32 -20.44
CA GLY A 215 2.85 6.11 -19.13
C GLY A 215 3.70 5.23 -18.21
N PRO A 216 3.24 5.04 -16.93
CA PRO A 216 4.00 4.25 -15.96
C PRO A 216 4.36 2.83 -16.42
N PHE A 217 3.44 2.12 -17.07
CA PHE A 217 3.73 0.75 -17.56
C PHE A 217 4.65 0.76 -18.77
N GLY A 218 4.56 1.77 -19.65
CA GLY A 218 5.51 1.97 -20.75
C GLY A 218 6.93 2.29 -20.26
N ASP A 219 7.05 3.11 -19.21
CA ASP A 219 8.33 3.40 -18.54
C ASP A 219 8.97 2.12 -17.96
N LEU A 220 8.18 1.23 -17.33
CA LEU A 220 8.68 -0.07 -16.88
C LEU A 220 9.26 -0.89 -18.02
N VAL A 221 8.53 -1.01 -19.12
CA VAL A 221 8.98 -1.78 -20.30
C VAL A 221 10.29 -1.20 -20.86
N ALA A 222 10.39 0.12 -20.97
CA ALA A 222 11.60 0.80 -21.44
C ALA A 222 12.80 0.55 -20.51
N ARG A 223 12.60 0.62 -19.19
CA ARG A 223 13.65 0.32 -18.20
C ARG A 223 14.11 -1.13 -18.27
N LEU A 224 13.19 -2.09 -18.35
CA LEU A 224 13.53 -3.51 -18.47
C LEU A 224 14.24 -3.82 -19.79
N ALA A 225 13.80 -3.24 -20.91
CA ALA A 225 14.46 -3.40 -22.20
C ALA A 225 15.91 -2.87 -22.19
N ALA A 226 16.17 -1.79 -21.46
CA ALA A 226 17.52 -1.25 -21.31
C ALA A 226 18.47 -2.16 -20.49
N LEU A 227 17.91 -3.05 -19.66
CA LEU A 227 18.72 -4.02 -18.89
C LEU A 227 19.07 -5.28 -19.69
N VAL A 228 18.34 -5.57 -20.79
CA VAL A 228 18.61 -6.74 -21.61
C VAL A 228 19.75 -6.39 -22.57
N PRO A 229 20.93 -7.04 -22.48
CA PRO A 229 21.99 -6.86 -23.47
C PRO A 229 21.46 -7.18 -24.86
N SER A 230 21.78 -6.37 -25.86
CA SER A 230 21.40 -6.63 -27.27
C SER A 230 21.70 -8.09 -27.63
N ALA A 231 20.73 -8.81 -28.16
CA ALA A 231 20.78 -10.26 -28.42
C ALA A 231 22.00 -10.74 -29.21
N GLY A 232 22.81 -9.86 -29.78
CA GLY A 232 24.10 -10.16 -30.44
C GLY A 232 25.24 -10.52 -29.48
N SER A 233 25.10 -10.27 -28.14
CA SER A 233 26.17 -10.55 -27.17
C SER A 233 26.00 -11.88 -26.41
N LEU A 234 24.86 -12.57 -26.58
CA LEU A 234 24.58 -13.86 -25.93
C LEU A 234 24.75 -15.08 -26.84
N VAL A 235 25.12 -14.90 -28.13
CA VAL A 235 25.52 -16.02 -28.98
C VAL A 235 26.99 -16.27 -28.68
N PRO A 236 27.37 -17.41 -28.05
CA PRO A 236 28.76 -17.79 -27.95
C PRO A 236 29.26 -17.90 -29.40
N SER A 237 30.35 -17.22 -29.72
CA SER A 237 31.03 -17.36 -30.99
C SER A 237 31.18 -18.85 -31.30
N ALA A 238 30.48 -19.33 -32.34
CA ALA A 238 30.61 -20.69 -32.85
C ALA A 238 31.96 -20.83 -33.58
N GLY A 239 33.02 -20.75 -32.83
CA GLY A 239 34.38 -20.78 -33.33
C GLY A 239 35.30 -21.46 -32.32
N SER A 240 35.16 -22.73 -32.15
CA SER A 240 36.16 -23.74 -31.90
C SER A 240 35.53 -25.03 -31.38
N LEU A 241 34.80 -25.71 -32.23
CA LEU A 241 34.67 -27.16 -32.11
C LEU A 241 36.01 -27.75 -32.55
N VAL A 242 36.89 -28.06 -31.63
CA VAL A 242 38.04 -28.94 -31.87
C VAL A 242 37.47 -30.30 -32.25
N PRO A 243 37.82 -30.89 -33.39
CA PRO A 243 37.36 -32.22 -33.76
C PRO A 243 37.85 -33.23 -32.73
N ALA A 244 36.93 -34.01 -32.22
CA ALA A 244 37.25 -35.17 -31.38
C ALA A 244 37.77 -36.31 -32.27
N GLU A 245 39.02 -36.21 -32.73
CA GLU A 245 39.80 -37.32 -33.32
C GLU A 245 41.14 -37.37 -32.60
N SER A 246 41.24 -38.27 -31.69
CA SER A 246 42.40 -39.06 -31.25
C SER A 246 42.38 -39.37 -29.75
N LEU A 247 41.53 -40.29 -29.36
CA LEU A 247 41.74 -41.11 -28.17
C LEU A 247 41.45 -42.57 -28.56
N VAL A 248 42.42 -43.15 -29.29
CA VAL A 248 42.58 -44.60 -29.39
C VAL A 248 43.26 -45.02 -28.08
N PRO A 249 42.70 -45.89 -27.28
CA PRO A 249 43.46 -46.47 -26.16
C PRO A 249 44.42 -47.53 -26.68
N ASP A 250 45.70 -47.29 -26.48
CA ASP A 250 46.78 -48.26 -26.72
C ASP A 250 46.60 -49.47 -25.82
N GLN A 251 46.12 -50.57 -26.40
CA GLN A 251 46.19 -51.90 -25.82
C GLN A 251 47.56 -52.50 -26.09
N ARG A 252 48.54 -52.26 -25.22
CA ARG A 252 49.68 -53.17 -25.05
C ARG A 252 50.29 -52.99 -23.64
N LEU A 253 50.32 -54.10 -22.97
CA LEU A 253 51.33 -54.65 -22.08
C LEU A 253 50.77 -55.08 -20.72
N ARG A 254 50.63 -56.37 -20.69
CA ARG A 254 51.03 -57.42 -19.68
C ARG A 254 50.47 -57.27 -18.25
#